data_06c196c0b8d75a3f26eadc273614f6b5
#
_entry.id   06c196c0b8d75a3f26eadc273614f6b5
#
_cell.length_a   1.000
_cell.length_b   1.000
_cell.length_c   1.000
_cell.angle_alpha   90.00
_cell.angle_beta   90.00
_cell.angle_gamma   90.00
#
_symmetry.space_group_name_H-M   'P 1'
#
loop_
_entity.id
_entity.type
_entity.pdbx_description
1 polymer ?
#
loop_
_entity_poly.entity_id
_entity_poly.type
_entity_poly.pdbx_seq_one_letter_code
_entity_poly.pdbx_strand_id
1 'polypeptide(L)'
;MLEFDEQLSRLQKPDREEMTDEEYAVFNKNVEVMEKNWGFINNLFKILPLNAKEYIGFLNFKNSLYNDTCYLTDAQKEMIGVVVSSYNCCCYCLTTHGDALRGYTKNPM
;
A
#
# COMPACT_ATOMS: atom_id res chain seq x y z
N MET A 1 -14.44 -1.87 -7.64
CA MET A 1 -15.48 -2.35 -6.73
C MET A 1 -14.97 -2.32 -5.31
N LEU A 2 -15.69 -1.67 -4.40
CA LEU A 2 -15.28 -1.55 -2.98
C LEU A 2 -15.85 -2.70 -2.11
N GLU A 3 -16.33 -3.77 -2.72
CA GLU A 3 -16.85 -4.93 -2.00
C GLU A 3 -15.69 -5.81 -1.54
N PHE A 4 -15.20 -5.52 -0.36
CA PHE A 4 -14.34 -6.42 0.37
C PHE A 4 -15.20 -7.17 1.40
N ASP A 5 -15.24 -8.48 1.32
CA ASP A 5 -16.10 -9.30 2.18
C ASP A 5 -15.69 -9.28 3.64
N GLU A 6 -14.44 -8.93 3.94
CA GLU A 6 -13.89 -8.97 5.29
C GLU A 6 -14.03 -7.63 6.03
N GLN A 7 -14.37 -7.68 7.30
CA GLN A 7 -14.29 -6.56 8.22
C GLN A 7 -12.84 -6.39 8.70
N LEU A 8 -12.08 -5.54 8.02
CA LEU A 8 -10.65 -5.34 8.28
C LEU A 8 -10.35 -4.27 9.34
N SER A 9 -11.33 -3.49 9.74
CA SER A 9 -11.19 -2.36 10.63
C SER A 9 -12.40 -2.27 11.56
N ARG A 10 -12.25 -1.54 12.68
CA ARG A 10 -13.38 -1.18 13.55
C ARG A 10 -14.26 -0.09 12.95
N LEU A 11 -13.75 0.60 11.94
CA LEU A 11 -14.50 1.60 11.20
C LEU A 11 -15.34 0.94 10.11
N GLN A 12 -16.29 1.70 9.60
CA GLN A 12 -17.08 1.28 8.44
C GLN A 12 -16.17 1.02 7.21
N LYS A 13 -16.65 0.25 6.28
CA LYS A 13 -15.96 0.06 4.99
C LYS A 13 -16.04 1.35 4.16
N PRO A 14 -15.03 1.62 3.32
CA PRO A 14 -15.12 2.68 2.34
C PRO A 14 -16.35 2.50 1.44
N ASP A 15 -17.05 3.59 1.14
CA ASP A 15 -18.23 3.60 0.30
C ASP A 15 -17.96 4.36 -0.99
N ARG A 16 -18.37 3.76 -2.12
CA ARG A 16 -18.26 4.39 -3.44
C ARG A 16 -19.07 5.70 -3.50
N GLU A 17 -20.22 5.76 -2.85
CA GLU A 17 -21.09 6.94 -2.88
C GLU A 17 -20.49 8.15 -2.15
N GLU A 18 -19.54 7.93 -1.26
CA GLU A 18 -18.80 8.99 -0.56
C GLU A 18 -17.60 9.53 -1.35
N MET A 19 -17.32 8.96 -2.53
CA MET A 19 -16.22 9.37 -3.41
C MET A 19 -16.72 10.12 -4.63
N THR A 20 -15.95 11.12 -5.09
CA THR A 20 -16.13 11.67 -6.43
C THR A 20 -15.70 10.66 -7.49
N ASP A 21 -16.09 10.88 -8.75
CA ASP A 21 -15.68 10.00 -9.85
C ASP A 21 -14.15 10.00 -10.06
N GLU A 22 -13.51 11.15 -9.85
CA GLU A 22 -12.06 11.30 -9.93
C GLU A 22 -11.36 10.54 -8.81
N GLU A 23 -11.85 10.62 -7.59
CA GLU A 23 -11.32 9.87 -6.43
C GLU A 23 -11.46 8.37 -6.63
N TYR A 24 -12.60 7.93 -7.13
CA TYR A 24 -12.84 6.52 -7.44
C TYR A 24 -11.96 6.00 -8.58
N ALA A 25 -11.69 6.82 -9.59
CA ALA A 25 -10.77 6.47 -10.66
C ALA A 25 -9.33 6.25 -10.15
N VAL A 26 -8.86 7.08 -9.21
CA VAL A 26 -7.56 6.90 -8.55
C VAL A 26 -7.51 5.61 -7.75
N PHE A 27 -8.56 5.33 -6.99
CA PHE A 27 -8.69 4.08 -6.23
C PHE A 27 -8.60 2.85 -7.16
N ASN A 28 -9.41 2.80 -8.21
CA ASN A 28 -9.41 1.69 -9.16
C ASN A 28 -8.06 1.47 -9.84
N LYS A 29 -7.40 2.55 -10.25
CA LYS A 29 -6.07 2.48 -10.84
C LYS A 29 -5.05 1.86 -9.89
N ASN A 30 -5.10 2.24 -8.61
CA ASN A 30 -4.22 1.67 -7.61
C ASN A 30 -4.50 0.18 -7.37
N VAL A 31 -5.77 -0.22 -7.35
CA VAL A 31 -6.19 -1.63 -7.26
C VAL A 31 -5.62 -2.44 -8.43
N GLU A 32 -5.79 -1.96 -9.66
CA GLU A 32 -5.26 -2.64 -10.86
C GLU A 32 -3.73 -2.80 -10.81
N VAL A 33 -3.02 -1.77 -10.35
CA VAL A 33 -1.56 -1.81 -10.22
C VAL A 33 -1.13 -2.85 -9.18
N MET A 34 -1.82 -2.90 -8.04
CA MET A 34 -1.50 -3.89 -6.99
C MET A 34 -1.79 -5.32 -7.46
N GLU A 35 -2.93 -5.57 -8.08
CA GLU A 35 -3.28 -6.89 -8.62
C GLU A 35 -2.27 -7.33 -9.68
N LYS A 36 -1.86 -6.43 -10.57
CA LYS A 36 -0.88 -6.72 -11.60
C LYS A 36 0.50 -7.04 -11.05
N ASN A 37 0.96 -6.29 -10.05
CA ASN A 37 2.32 -6.39 -9.53
C ASN A 37 2.47 -7.47 -8.46
N TRP A 38 1.44 -7.69 -7.65
CA TRP A 38 1.49 -8.56 -6.48
C TRP A 38 0.49 -9.72 -6.50
N GLY A 39 -0.54 -9.66 -7.35
CA GLY A 39 -1.59 -10.66 -7.42
C GLY A 39 -2.65 -10.53 -6.31
N PHE A 40 -2.58 -9.49 -5.49
CA PHE A 40 -3.55 -9.22 -4.42
C PHE A 40 -3.56 -7.73 -4.05
N ILE A 41 -4.61 -7.32 -3.36
CA ILE A 41 -4.74 -5.98 -2.79
C ILE A 41 -4.31 -6.03 -1.33
N ASN A 42 -3.30 -5.26 -0.98
CA ASN A 42 -2.83 -5.12 0.39
C ASN A 42 -3.93 -4.52 1.29
N ASN A 43 -4.17 -5.11 2.46
CA ASN A 43 -5.26 -4.73 3.36
C ASN A 43 -5.23 -3.25 3.80
N LEU A 44 -4.06 -2.67 3.93
CA LEU A 44 -3.94 -1.23 4.21
C LEU A 44 -4.68 -0.39 3.17
N PHE A 45 -4.58 -0.73 1.90
CA PHE A 45 -5.22 -0.01 0.80
C PHE A 45 -6.72 -0.32 0.63
N LYS A 46 -7.23 -1.29 1.38
CA LYS A 46 -8.67 -1.54 1.50
C LYS A 46 -9.33 -0.67 2.59
N ILE A 47 -8.53 -0.18 3.56
CA ILE A 47 -9.02 0.59 4.71
C ILE A 47 -8.87 2.10 4.47
N LEU A 48 -7.72 2.54 3.97
CA LEU A 48 -7.39 3.95 3.76
C LEU A 48 -8.40 4.72 2.91
N PRO A 49 -9.07 4.13 1.89
CA PRO A 49 -10.06 4.85 1.09
C PRO A 49 -11.31 5.32 1.83
N LEU A 50 -11.46 5.00 3.11
CA LEU A 50 -12.53 5.54 3.95
C LEU A 50 -12.53 7.08 3.94
N ASN A 51 -11.36 7.72 3.86
CA ASN A 51 -11.23 9.12 3.53
C ASN A 51 -10.47 9.24 2.20
N ALA A 52 -11.20 9.45 1.12
CA ALA A 52 -10.64 9.44 -0.23
C ALA A 52 -9.56 10.50 -0.45
N LYS A 53 -9.70 11.69 0.12
CA LYS A 53 -8.70 12.77 -0.01
C LYS A 53 -7.39 12.43 0.69
N GLU A 54 -7.47 11.89 1.90
CA GLU A 54 -6.28 11.45 2.65
C GLU A 54 -5.61 10.27 1.96
N TYR A 55 -6.39 9.34 1.45
CA TYR A 55 -5.89 8.21 0.67
C TYR A 55 -5.09 8.66 -0.56
N ILE A 56 -5.62 9.59 -1.33
CA ILE A 56 -4.94 10.15 -2.51
C ILE A 56 -3.67 10.90 -2.10
N GLY A 57 -3.72 11.71 -1.04
CA GLY A 57 -2.55 12.39 -0.49
C GLY A 57 -1.47 11.41 -0.05
N PHE A 58 -1.85 10.32 0.61
CA PHE A 58 -0.93 9.25 1.00
C PHE A 58 -0.32 8.55 -0.22
N LEU A 59 -1.12 8.21 -1.24
CA LEU A 59 -0.61 7.60 -2.47
C LEU A 59 0.40 8.49 -3.18
N ASN A 60 0.11 9.79 -3.30
CA ASN A 60 1.01 10.75 -3.92
C ASN A 60 2.34 10.84 -3.17
N PHE A 61 2.30 10.93 -1.86
CA PHE A 61 3.51 10.93 -1.02
C PHE A 61 4.29 9.63 -1.17
N LYS A 62 3.63 8.49 -1.00
CA LYS A 62 4.24 7.16 -1.15
C LYS A 62 4.90 7.01 -2.52
N ASN A 63 4.18 7.34 -3.59
CA ASN A 63 4.69 7.20 -4.94
C ASN A 63 5.90 8.12 -5.20
N SER A 64 5.95 9.29 -4.60
CA SER A 64 7.12 10.18 -4.70
C SER A 64 8.39 9.57 -4.07
N LEU A 65 8.23 8.72 -3.06
CA LEU A 65 9.35 8.02 -2.43
C LEU A 65 9.89 6.84 -3.25
N TYR A 66 9.04 6.23 -4.07
CA TYR A 66 9.36 5.03 -4.85
C TYR A 66 9.58 5.31 -6.35
N ASN A 67 9.56 6.58 -6.76
CA ASN A 67 9.80 6.96 -8.15
C ASN A 67 11.30 7.09 -8.49
N ASP A 68 11.58 7.03 -9.79
CA ASP A 68 12.88 6.79 -10.43
C ASP A 68 14.00 7.81 -10.17
N THR A 69 13.76 8.90 -9.48
CA THR A 69 14.75 9.97 -9.24
C THR A 69 15.44 9.86 -7.89
N CYS A 70 15.25 8.77 -7.16
CA CYS A 70 15.87 8.56 -5.87
C CYS A 70 17.26 7.92 -6.01
N TYR A 71 18.22 8.37 -5.20
CA TYR A 71 19.55 7.77 -5.14
C TYR A 71 19.59 6.38 -4.49
N LEU A 72 18.51 5.99 -3.81
CA LEU A 72 18.38 4.68 -3.19
C LEU A 72 17.75 3.68 -4.17
N THR A 73 18.27 2.47 -4.18
CA THR A 73 17.62 1.35 -4.89
C THR A 73 16.34 0.94 -4.17
N ASP A 74 15.44 0.26 -4.87
CA ASP A 74 14.20 -0.27 -4.27
C ASP A 74 14.50 -1.23 -3.12
N ALA A 75 15.52 -2.08 -3.25
CA ALA A 75 15.98 -2.94 -2.16
C ALA A 75 16.43 -2.13 -0.93
N GLN A 76 17.17 -1.05 -1.11
CA GLN A 76 17.59 -0.18 0.01
C GLN A 76 16.40 0.50 0.68
N LYS A 77 15.40 0.95 -0.08
CA LYS A 77 14.16 1.51 0.47
C LYS A 77 13.42 0.48 1.32
N GLU A 78 13.35 -0.76 0.85
CA GLU A 78 12.72 -1.85 1.62
C GLU A 78 13.54 -2.23 2.86
N MET A 79 14.86 -2.17 2.83
CA MET A 79 15.70 -2.34 4.03
C MET A 79 15.38 -1.30 5.10
N ILE A 80 15.20 -0.05 4.72
CA ILE A 80 14.77 1.02 5.63
C ILE A 80 13.39 0.69 6.21
N GLY A 81 12.45 0.27 5.37
CA GLY A 81 11.11 -0.14 5.79
C GLY A 81 11.14 -1.29 6.79
N VAL A 82 11.96 -2.30 6.58
CA VAL A 82 12.15 -3.44 7.51
C VAL A 82 12.68 -2.97 8.86
N VAL A 83 13.71 -2.14 8.88
CA VAL A 83 14.32 -1.64 10.13
C VAL A 83 13.32 -0.79 10.92
N VAL A 84 12.66 0.16 10.27
CA VAL A 84 11.65 1.03 10.91
C VAL A 84 10.48 0.20 11.43
N SER A 85 9.98 -0.75 10.65
CA SER A 85 8.86 -1.62 11.04
C SER A 85 9.22 -2.52 12.21
N SER A 86 10.44 -3.04 12.25
CA SER A 86 10.95 -3.83 13.38
C SER A 86 11.02 -2.99 14.65
N TYR A 87 11.58 -1.78 14.57
CA TYR A 87 11.66 -0.88 15.70
C TYR A 87 10.28 -0.50 16.26
N ASN A 88 9.31 -0.27 15.36
CA ASN A 88 7.94 0.06 15.73
C ASN A 88 7.09 -1.16 16.17
N CYS A 89 7.66 -2.36 16.19
CA CYS A 89 6.95 -3.60 16.49
C CYS A 89 5.69 -3.81 15.62
N CYS A 90 5.71 -3.34 14.38
CA CYS A 90 4.61 -3.52 13.42
C CYS A 90 4.78 -4.83 12.64
N CYS A 91 4.19 -5.91 13.12
CA CYS A 91 4.28 -7.21 12.45
C CYS A 91 3.78 -7.19 11.00
N TYR A 92 2.68 -6.50 10.74
CA TYR A 92 2.13 -6.33 9.40
C TYR A 92 3.11 -5.61 8.47
N CYS A 93 3.66 -4.48 8.91
CA CYS A 93 4.61 -3.70 8.12
C CYS A 93 5.90 -4.48 7.87
N LEU A 94 6.42 -5.14 8.91
CA LEU A 94 7.64 -5.95 8.83
C LEU A 94 7.48 -7.09 7.82
N THR A 95 6.35 -7.78 7.85
CA THR A 95 6.05 -8.86 6.90
C THR A 95 5.98 -8.35 5.47
N THR A 96 5.27 -7.25 5.25
CA THR A 96 5.08 -6.66 3.91
C THR A 96 6.41 -6.19 3.31
N HIS A 97 7.19 -5.39 4.06
CA HIS A 97 8.50 -4.91 3.59
C HIS A 97 9.53 -6.02 3.48
N GLY A 98 9.50 -6.99 4.39
CA GLY A 98 10.38 -8.16 4.33
C GLY A 98 10.12 -9.02 3.09
N ASP A 99 8.88 -9.19 2.71
CA ASP A 99 8.51 -9.92 1.49
C ASP A 99 8.97 -9.19 0.23
N ALA A 100 8.73 -7.88 0.16
CA ALA A 100 9.21 -7.04 -0.94
C ALA A 100 10.74 -7.08 -1.05
N LEU A 101 11.46 -6.99 0.08
CA LEU A 101 12.92 -7.06 0.11
C LEU A 101 13.44 -8.40 -0.43
N ARG A 102 12.81 -9.52 -0.03
CA ARG A 102 13.16 -10.84 -0.57
C ARG A 102 12.99 -10.90 -2.09
N GLY A 103 11.92 -10.28 -2.61
CA GLY A 103 11.68 -10.18 -4.05
C GLY A 103 12.80 -9.42 -4.77
N TYR A 104 13.27 -8.30 -4.23
CA TYR A 104 14.35 -7.50 -4.83
C TYR A 104 15.73 -8.16 -4.71
N THR A 105 16.02 -8.81 -3.60
CA THR A 105 17.33 -9.44 -3.38
C THR A 105 17.41 -10.87 -3.87
N LYS A 106 16.27 -11.46 -4.22
CA LYS A 106 16.14 -12.90 -4.56
C LYS A 106 16.71 -13.82 -3.46
N ASN A 107 16.66 -13.36 -2.23
CA ASN A 107 17.14 -14.08 -1.07
C ASN A 107 15.96 -14.76 -0.37
N PRO A 108 15.93 -16.10 -0.26
CA PRO A 108 14.82 -16.85 0.31
C PRO A 108 14.75 -16.84 1.85
N MET A 109 15.56 -16.06 2.55
CA MET A 109 15.53 -16.00 4.02
C MET A 109 14.17 -15.63 4.59
#